data_6a5c2c8e16e50358859af865c859f5ae
#
_entry.id   6a5c2c8e16e50358859af865c859f5ae
#
_cell.length_a   1.000
_cell.length_b   1.000
_cell.length_c   1.000
_cell.angle_alpha   90.00
_cell.angle_beta   90.00
_cell.angle_gamma   90.00
#
_symmetry.space_group_name_H-M   'P 1'
#
loop_
_entity.id
_entity.type
_entity.pdbx_description
1 polymer ?
#
loop_
_entity_poly.entity_id
_entity_poly.type
_entity_poly.pdbx_seq_one_letter_code
_entity_poly.pdbx_strand_id
1 'polypeptide(L)'
;ALPGDVSSQYISGLLMALPRLPGESTLAVTGKLESAGYIAMTEDALRLSGIRLQKQERTYTIPGGQTARLPAQGHVEGDWSNAAFFLCMGALSPAGVTVTGLASDSPQGDRAVLDALRRFGADVRETQDTVTVRRGALRGITIDAAPIPDLIPVLSVVAALADGQTQIVNAARLRLKESDRLESTAAMLRALGAQVEVHDSGLTITGRKMLTGGTVDPQHDHRIAMAAATAACGCTAPVTVRDRTCIEKSYPRFWTDLSALKTVPAAESTELE
;
A
#
# COMPACT_ATOMS: atom_id res chain seq x y z
N ALA A 1 17.55 -11.49 -20.85
CA ALA A 1 16.76 -12.15 -19.83
C ALA A 1 16.97 -11.42 -18.49
N LEU A 2 15.93 -11.38 -17.65
CA LEU A 2 15.93 -10.70 -16.36
C LEU A 2 15.20 -11.55 -15.31
N PRO A 3 15.76 -11.75 -14.10
CA PRO A 3 15.07 -12.44 -13.01
C PRO A 3 13.81 -11.69 -12.58
N GLY A 4 12.69 -12.41 -12.42
CA GLY A 4 11.40 -11.84 -12.01
C GLY A 4 11.24 -11.63 -10.50
N ASP A 5 12.15 -12.14 -9.69
CA ASP A 5 12.11 -12.14 -8.23
C ASP A 5 12.91 -11.01 -7.56
N VAL A 6 13.66 -10.21 -8.36
CA VAL A 6 14.46 -9.09 -7.82
C VAL A 6 13.61 -7.84 -7.66
N SER A 7 13.09 -7.27 -8.75
CA SER A 7 12.21 -6.10 -8.73
C SER A 7 11.42 -5.96 -10.02
N SER A 8 10.10 -5.77 -9.90
CA SER A 8 9.22 -5.42 -11.02
C SER A 8 9.60 -4.11 -11.70
N GLN A 9 10.26 -3.18 -11.00
CA GLN A 9 10.68 -1.88 -11.54
C GLN A 9 11.71 -2.03 -12.68
N TYR A 10 12.59 -3.03 -12.62
CA TYR A 10 13.54 -3.28 -13.72
C TYR A 10 12.83 -3.77 -14.98
N ILE A 11 11.82 -4.63 -14.81
CA ILE A 11 11.00 -5.12 -15.92
C ILE A 11 10.21 -3.95 -16.52
N SER A 12 9.52 -3.17 -15.68
CA SER A 12 8.76 -1.98 -16.09
C SER A 12 9.64 -0.96 -16.81
N GLY A 13 10.83 -0.68 -16.28
CA GLY A 13 11.79 0.24 -16.91
C GLY A 13 12.21 -0.22 -18.30
N LEU A 14 12.50 -1.52 -18.48
CA LEU A 14 12.82 -2.08 -19.79
C LEU A 14 11.63 -2.06 -20.74
N LEU A 15 10.43 -2.41 -20.29
CA LEU A 15 9.22 -2.34 -21.11
C LEU A 15 8.93 -0.92 -21.62
N MET A 16 9.27 0.10 -20.83
CA MET A 16 9.14 1.51 -21.25
C MET A 16 10.26 1.97 -22.19
N ALA A 17 11.47 1.44 -22.04
CA ALA A 17 12.64 1.87 -22.81
C ALA A 17 12.76 1.17 -24.17
N LEU A 18 12.55 -0.15 -24.21
CA LEU A 18 12.79 -0.98 -25.40
C LEU A 18 11.99 -0.57 -26.64
N PRO A 19 10.72 -0.09 -26.54
CA PRO A 19 9.98 0.38 -27.71
C PRO A 19 10.65 1.53 -28.47
N ARG A 20 11.52 2.30 -27.80
CA ARG A 20 12.18 3.45 -28.40
C ARG A 20 13.48 3.09 -29.14
N LEU A 21 14.02 1.92 -28.88
CA LEU A 21 15.25 1.45 -29.56
C LEU A 21 14.97 1.13 -31.03
N PRO A 22 15.96 1.26 -31.91
CA PRO A 22 15.82 0.78 -33.29
C PRO A 22 15.75 -0.76 -33.29
N GLY A 23 14.86 -1.31 -34.12
CA GLY A 23 14.72 -2.76 -34.28
C GLY A 23 13.84 -3.41 -33.20
N GLU A 24 13.67 -4.72 -33.33
CA GLU A 24 12.88 -5.52 -32.40
C GLU A 24 13.71 -5.94 -31.18
N SER A 25 13.10 -5.95 -30.02
CA SER A 25 13.69 -6.40 -28.76
C SER A 25 12.91 -7.57 -28.17
N THR A 26 13.62 -8.50 -27.53
CA THR A 26 13.01 -9.58 -26.75
C THR A 26 13.43 -9.46 -25.29
N LEU A 27 12.43 -9.47 -24.38
CA LEU A 27 12.65 -9.48 -22.93
C LEU A 27 12.05 -10.74 -22.34
N ALA A 28 12.87 -11.65 -21.87
CA ALA A 28 12.47 -12.86 -21.16
C ALA A 28 12.57 -12.64 -19.64
N VAL A 29 11.48 -12.89 -18.91
CA VAL A 29 11.45 -12.84 -17.45
C VAL A 29 11.60 -14.25 -16.89
N THR A 30 12.69 -14.52 -16.17
CA THR A 30 13.03 -15.85 -15.65
C THR A 30 12.67 -15.99 -14.17
N GLY A 31 12.57 -17.23 -13.69
CA GLY A 31 12.30 -17.52 -12.29
C GLY A 31 10.87 -17.18 -11.85
N LYS A 32 10.66 -16.98 -10.56
CA LYS A 32 9.38 -16.58 -9.99
C LYS A 32 9.11 -15.10 -10.30
N LEU A 33 7.91 -14.79 -10.77
CA LEU A 33 7.50 -13.41 -10.98
C LEU A 33 6.87 -12.86 -9.69
N GLU A 34 7.53 -11.86 -9.10
CA GLU A 34 7.05 -11.15 -7.93
C GLU A 34 6.42 -9.80 -8.33
N SER A 35 5.42 -9.35 -7.56
CA SER A 35 4.75 -8.06 -7.80
C SER A 35 4.23 -7.89 -9.23
N ALA A 36 3.60 -8.93 -9.78
CA ALA A 36 3.09 -8.96 -11.16
C ALA A 36 2.11 -7.82 -11.47
N GLY A 37 1.36 -7.32 -10.48
CA GLY A 37 0.44 -6.21 -10.63
C GLY A 37 1.10 -4.93 -11.16
N TYR A 38 2.31 -4.59 -10.71
CA TYR A 38 3.03 -3.40 -11.20
C TYR A 38 3.46 -3.54 -12.67
N ILE A 39 3.75 -4.77 -13.11
CA ILE A 39 4.07 -5.04 -14.52
C ILE A 39 2.80 -4.91 -15.36
N ALA A 40 1.67 -5.44 -14.89
CA ALA A 40 0.37 -5.29 -15.56
C ALA A 40 -0.02 -3.82 -15.72
N MET A 41 0.16 -2.99 -14.68
CA MET A 41 -0.03 -1.53 -14.78
C MET A 41 0.85 -0.91 -15.87
N THR A 42 2.11 -1.36 -15.99
CA THR A 42 3.03 -0.87 -17.03
C THR A 42 2.56 -1.30 -18.42
N GLU A 43 2.12 -2.55 -18.58
CA GLU A 43 1.54 -3.05 -19.84
C GLU A 43 0.31 -2.23 -20.25
N ASP A 44 -0.59 -1.92 -19.32
CA ASP A 44 -1.76 -1.08 -19.56
C ASP A 44 -1.40 0.35 -19.94
N ALA A 45 -0.45 0.98 -19.24
CA ALA A 45 0.03 2.31 -19.56
C ALA A 45 0.64 2.39 -20.96
N LEU A 46 1.43 1.38 -21.35
CA LEU A 46 2.00 1.27 -22.69
C LEU A 46 0.92 1.10 -23.75
N ARG A 47 -0.05 0.23 -23.52
CA ARG A 47 -1.20 0.02 -24.41
C ARG A 47 -2.01 1.31 -24.60
N LEU A 48 -2.31 2.03 -23.52
CA LEU A 48 -3.01 3.32 -23.56
C LEU A 48 -2.20 4.39 -24.33
N SER A 49 -0.88 4.29 -24.29
CA SER A 49 0.02 5.17 -25.04
C SER A 49 0.22 4.76 -26.50
N GLY A 50 -0.50 3.75 -26.98
CA GLY A 50 -0.40 3.24 -28.35
C GLY A 50 0.86 2.39 -28.62
N ILE A 51 1.61 2.02 -27.59
CA ILE A 51 2.77 1.13 -27.69
C ILE A 51 2.27 -0.31 -27.87
N ARG A 52 2.83 -0.99 -28.85
CA ARG A 52 2.53 -2.39 -29.15
C ARG A 52 3.63 -3.29 -28.59
N LEU A 53 3.24 -4.32 -27.89
CA LEU A 53 4.09 -5.41 -27.42
C LEU A 53 3.28 -6.73 -27.52
N GLN A 54 3.97 -7.82 -27.74
CA GLN A 54 3.40 -9.17 -27.69
C GLN A 54 3.97 -9.89 -26.48
N LYS A 55 3.09 -10.50 -25.70
CA LYS A 55 3.47 -11.28 -24.53
C LYS A 55 3.08 -12.75 -24.77
N GLN A 56 4.05 -13.62 -24.68
CA GLN A 56 3.85 -15.07 -24.65
C GLN A 56 4.43 -15.60 -23.34
N GLU A 57 3.55 -16.07 -22.47
CA GLU A 57 3.91 -16.47 -21.09
C GLU A 57 4.69 -15.37 -20.35
N ARG A 58 6.01 -15.49 -20.29
CA ARG A 58 6.93 -14.56 -19.60
C ARG A 58 7.94 -13.90 -20.53
N THR A 59 7.69 -13.96 -21.82
CA THR A 59 8.54 -13.37 -22.85
C THR A 59 7.77 -12.28 -23.59
N TYR A 60 8.38 -11.12 -23.68
CA TYR A 60 7.86 -9.98 -24.44
C TYR A 60 8.65 -9.81 -25.73
N THR A 61 7.93 -9.72 -26.84
CA THR A 61 8.45 -9.29 -28.13
C THR A 61 7.99 -7.86 -28.38
N ILE A 62 8.91 -6.95 -28.55
CA ILE A 62 8.69 -5.50 -28.53
C ILE A 62 9.25 -4.91 -29.81
N PRO A 63 8.41 -4.56 -30.80
CA PRO A 63 8.86 -3.80 -31.96
C PRO A 63 9.48 -2.46 -31.55
N GLY A 64 10.58 -2.10 -32.17
CA GLY A 64 11.27 -0.84 -31.90
C GLY A 64 10.74 0.32 -32.74
N GLY A 65 11.36 1.51 -32.56
CA GLY A 65 11.03 2.72 -33.29
C GLY A 65 9.63 3.28 -32.97
N GLN A 66 9.03 2.87 -31.86
CA GLN A 66 7.71 3.32 -31.45
C GLN A 66 7.79 4.65 -30.68
N THR A 67 6.75 5.46 -30.83
CA THR A 67 6.57 6.71 -30.07
C THR A 67 5.27 6.62 -29.29
N ALA A 68 5.38 6.77 -27.97
CA ALA A 68 4.22 6.85 -27.07
C ALA A 68 3.41 8.11 -27.36
N ARG A 69 2.09 7.97 -27.45
CA ARG A 69 1.14 9.08 -27.60
C ARG A 69 0.02 8.88 -26.61
N LEU A 70 -0.02 9.72 -25.61
CA LEU A 70 -1.13 9.72 -24.66
C LEU A 70 -2.38 10.30 -25.29
N PRO A 71 -3.58 9.84 -24.88
CA PRO A 71 -4.84 10.46 -25.25
C PRO A 71 -4.84 11.96 -24.86
N ALA A 72 -5.51 12.80 -25.66
CA ALA A 72 -5.63 14.23 -25.37
C ALA A 72 -6.35 14.51 -24.03
N GLN A 73 -7.20 13.61 -23.60
CA GLN A 73 -7.85 13.62 -22.30
C GLN A 73 -7.61 12.28 -21.64
N GLY A 74 -7.11 12.28 -20.42
CA GLY A 74 -6.89 11.10 -19.60
C GLY A 74 -7.09 11.46 -18.14
N HIS A 75 -7.61 10.49 -17.38
CA HIS A 75 -7.70 10.57 -15.94
C HIS A 75 -6.66 9.61 -15.35
N VAL A 76 -5.85 10.12 -14.42
CA VAL A 76 -4.97 9.27 -13.61
C VAL A 76 -5.76 8.92 -12.36
N GLU A 77 -6.01 7.64 -12.16
CA GLU A 77 -6.69 7.15 -10.97
C GLU A 77 -5.90 7.42 -9.68
N GLY A 78 -6.59 7.39 -8.54
CA GLY A 78 -5.96 7.51 -7.23
C GLY A 78 -5.00 6.35 -6.94
N ASP A 79 -3.98 6.65 -6.14
CA ASP A 79 -2.95 5.69 -5.72
C ASP A 79 -3.46 4.88 -4.52
N TRP A 80 -3.71 3.59 -4.72
CA TRP A 80 -4.17 2.67 -3.69
C TRP A 80 -3.16 2.45 -2.56
N SER A 81 -1.84 2.50 -2.88
CA SER A 81 -0.80 2.42 -1.85
C SER A 81 -0.87 3.58 -0.87
N ASN A 82 -1.06 4.80 -1.38
CA ASN A 82 -1.15 6.01 -0.57
C ASN A 82 -2.51 6.13 0.12
N ALA A 83 -3.60 5.75 -0.55
CA ALA A 83 -4.93 5.70 0.03
C ALA A 83 -5.02 4.73 1.23
N ALA A 84 -4.23 3.65 1.22
CA ALA A 84 -4.26 2.63 2.27
C ALA A 84 -4.02 3.20 3.67
N PHE A 85 -3.20 4.26 3.82
CA PHE A 85 -2.98 4.89 5.12
C PHE A 85 -4.27 5.50 5.68
N PHE A 86 -5.03 6.20 4.86
CA PHE A 86 -6.30 6.80 5.25
C PHE A 86 -7.40 5.74 5.44
N LEU A 87 -7.45 4.71 4.61
CA LEU A 87 -8.39 3.60 4.77
C LEU A 87 -8.13 2.83 6.07
N CYS A 88 -6.86 2.61 6.44
CA CYS A 88 -6.50 2.03 7.72
C CYS A 88 -6.85 2.95 8.90
N MET A 89 -6.69 4.28 8.77
CA MET A 89 -7.20 5.24 9.77
C MET A 89 -8.72 5.08 9.95
N GLY A 90 -9.45 4.90 8.85
CA GLY A 90 -10.90 4.62 8.88
C GLY A 90 -11.23 3.36 9.68
N ALA A 91 -10.46 2.27 9.48
CA ALA A 91 -10.63 1.03 10.22
C ALA A 91 -10.35 1.17 11.72
N LEU A 92 -9.59 2.18 12.13
CA LEU A 92 -9.27 2.48 13.53
C LEU A 92 -10.23 3.52 14.16
N SER A 93 -11.03 4.22 13.35
CA SER A 93 -11.91 5.29 13.80
C SER A 93 -13.40 4.89 13.72
N PRO A 94 -14.21 5.10 14.77
CA PRO A 94 -15.65 4.92 14.70
C PRO A 94 -16.33 5.83 13.66
N ALA A 95 -15.84 7.05 13.47
CA ALA A 95 -16.34 7.99 12.45
C ALA A 95 -16.02 7.48 11.03
N GLY A 96 -14.94 6.72 10.87
CA GLY A 96 -14.47 6.22 9.59
C GLY A 96 -13.76 7.27 8.76
N VAL A 97 -13.30 6.85 7.58
CA VAL A 97 -12.71 7.70 6.55
C VAL A 97 -13.29 7.33 5.20
N THR A 98 -13.57 8.33 4.39
CA THR A 98 -13.98 8.17 2.99
C THR A 98 -12.90 8.74 2.08
N VAL A 99 -12.46 7.93 1.12
CA VAL A 99 -11.49 8.30 0.07
C VAL A 99 -12.19 8.26 -1.27
N THR A 100 -12.02 9.31 -2.07
CA THR A 100 -12.59 9.44 -3.43
C THR A 100 -11.52 9.35 -4.49
N GLY A 101 -11.90 9.05 -5.74
CA GLY A 101 -10.99 8.97 -6.87
C GLY A 101 -10.24 7.63 -6.98
N LEU A 102 -10.68 6.61 -6.26
CA LEU A 102 -10.15 5.25 -6.35
C LEU A 102 -11.02 4.42 -7.30
N ALA A 103 -10.44 3.98 -8.42
CA ALA A 103 -11.17 3.14 -9.37
C ALA A 103 -11.41 1.74 -8.79
N SER A 104 -12.66 1.28 -8.83
CA SER A 104 -13.05 -0.04 -8.31
C SER A 104 -12.49 -1.20 -9.14
N ASP A 105 -12.16 -0.97 -10.41
CA ASP A 105 -11.57 -1.91 -11.37
C ASP A 105 -10.05 -1.71 -11.55
N SER A 106 -9.42 -0.98 -10.64
CA SER A 106 -7.98 -0.69 -10.67
C SER A 106 -7.13 -1.96 -10.70
N PRO A 107 -6.15 -2.06 -11.61
CA PRO A 107 -5.17 -3.15 -11.63
C PRO A 107 -4.09 -3.03 -10.54
N GLN A 108 -4.10 -1.97 -9.75
CA GLN A 108 -3.15 -1.76 -8.66
C GLN A 108 -3.27 -2.88 -7.62
N GLY A 109 -2.16 -3.61 -7.37
CA GLY A 109 -2.14 -4.73 -6.43
C GLY A 109 -2.53 -4.33 -5.00
N ASP A 110 -2.23 -3.09 -4.61
CA ASP A 110 -2.49 -2.56 -3.27
C ASP A 110 -3.98 -2.25 -3.00
N ARG A 111 -4.87 -2.39 -4.02
CA ARG A 111 -6.30 -2.46 -3.80
C ARG A 111 -6.68 -3.62 -2.85
N ALA A 112 -5.82 -4.62 -2.72
CA ALA A 112 -5.96 -5.73 -1.76
C ALA A 112 -6.03 -5.26 -0.29
N VAL A 113 -5.73 -3.98 0.02
CA VAL A 113 -5.98 -3.39 1.34
C VAL A 113 -7.43 -3.57 1.78
N LEU A 114 -8.41 -3.49 0.85
CA LEU A 114 -9.82 -3.65 1.18
C LEU A 114 -10.14 -5.06 1.68
N ASP A 115 -9.57 -6.08 1.03
CA ASP A 115 -9.77 -7.47 1.45
C ASP A 115 -9.11 -7.74 2.80
N ALA A 116 -7.91 -7.18 3.03
CA ALA A 116 -7.26 -7.25 4.33
C ALA A 116 -8.11 -6.59 5.43
N LEU A 117 -8.63 -5.40 5.19
CA LEU A 117 -9.48 -4.68 6.16
C LEU A 117 -10.80 -5.40 6.43
N ARG A 118 -11.46 -5.97 5.41
CA ARG A 118 -12.64 -6.83 5.59
C ARG A 118 -12.34 -8.06 6.44
N ARG A 119 -11.21 -8.74 6.18
CA ARG A 119 -10.76 -9.90 6.94
C ARG A 119 -10.42 -9.54 8.38
N PHE A 120 -9.87 -8.36 8.64
CA PHE A 120 -9.72 -7.84 10.01
C PHE A 120 -11.07 -7.61 10.68
N GLY A 121 -12.15 -7.38 9.94
CA GLY A 121 -13.48 -7.12 10.47
C GLY A 121 -13.89 -5.64 10.47
N ALA A 122 -13.21 -4.80 9.67
CA ALA A 122 -13.64 -3.42 9.42
C ALA A 122 -14.90 -3.38 8.53
N ASP A 123 -15.76 -2.36 8.71
CA ASP A 123 -16.87 -2.06 7.79
C ASP A 123 -16.30 -1.32 6.57
N VAL A 124 -16.29 -2.01 5.42
CA VAL A 124 -15.75 -1.49 4.16
C VAL A 124 -16.85 -1.39 3.12
N ARG A 125 -17.17 -0.17 2.71
CA ARG A 125 -18.15 0.13 1.66
C ARG A 125 -17.45 0.73 0.46
N GLU A 126 -17.75 0.20 -0.71
CA GLU A 126 -17.13 0.57 -1.98
C GLU A 126 -18.22 0.96 -2.97
N THR A 127 -18.02 2.07 -3.67
CA THR A 127 -18.76 2.48 -4.87
C THR A 127 -17.81 2.50 -6.06
N GLN A 128 -18.24 3.05 -7.21
CA GLN A 128 -17.40 3.07 -8.41
C GLN A 128 -16.08 3.86 -8.22
N ASP A 129 -16.12 4.95 -7.45
CA ASP A 129 -14.98 5.87 -7.28
C ASP A 129 -14.71 6.25 -5.82
N THR A 130 -15.44 5.65 -4.88
CA THR A 130 -15.41 6.04 -3.47
C THR A 130 -15.29 4.81 -2.58
N VAL A 131 -14.41 4.87 -1.60
CA VAL A 131 -14.26 3.84 -0.57
C VAL A 131 -14.44 4.47 0.80
N THR A 132 -15.34 3.92 1.59
CA THR A 132 -15.55 4.28 3.00
C THR A 132 -15.18 3.11 3.89
N VAL A 133 -14.30 3.35 4.85
CA VAL A 133 -13.92 2.36 5.86
C VAL A 133 -14.24 2.90 7.25
N ARG A 134 -14.83 2.05 8.10
CA ARG A 134 -15.13 2.35 9.50
C ARG A 134 -14.65 1.22 10.40
N ARG A 135 -14.44 1.56 11.66
CA ARG A 135 -14.07 0.58 12.68
C ARG A 135 -15.19 -0.43 12.89
N GLY A 136 -14.82 -1.70 12.79
CA GLY A 136 -15.64 -2.85 13.19
C GLY A 136 -15.00 -3.60 14.35
N ALA A 137 -15.40 -4.85 14.54
CA ALA A 137 -14.79 -5.76 15.51
C ALA A 137 -13.50 -6.34 14.93
N LEU A 138 -12.41 -5.58 15.06
CA LEU A 138 -11.12 -5.95 14.50
C LEU A 138 -10.54 -7.17 15.23
N ARG A 139 -10.11 -8.17 14.47
CA ARG A 139 -9.46 -9.39 14.98
C ARG A 139 -8.25 -9.76 14.14
N GLY A 140 -7.28 -10.43 14.77
CA GLY A 140 -6.04 -10.87 14.12
C GLY A 140 -6.29 -11.82 12.95
N ILE A 141 -5.43 -11.72 11.94
CA ILE A 141 -5.49 -12.51 10.70
C ILE A 141 -4.08 -12.94 10.26
N THR A 142 -4.01 -13.84 9.29
CA THR A 142 -2.75 -14.10 8.57
C THR A 142 -2.73 -13.30 7.27
N ILE A 143 -1.62 -12.59 7.01
CA ILE A 143 -1.39 -11.77 5.81
C ILE A 143 -0.21 -12.34 5.03
N ASP A 144 -0.41 -12.65 3.76
CA ASP A 144 0.68 -12.94 2.82
C ASP A 144 1.23 -11.60 2.30
N ALA A 145 2.50 -11.30 2.63
CA ALA A 145 3.15 -10.06 2.24
C ALA A 145 3.68 -10.06 0.81
N ALA A 146 3.84 -11.23 0.18
CA ALA A 146 4.47 -11.32 -1.14
C ALA A 146 3.78 -10.49 -2.23
N PRO A 147 2.44 -10.49 -2.37
CA PRO A 147 1.75 -9.67 -3.37
C PRO A 147 1.63 -8.19 -2.99
N ILE A 148 1.68 -7.84 -1.69
CA ILE A 148 1.36 -6.51 -1.14
C ILE A 148 2.42 -5.99 -0.16
N PRO A 149 3.71 -6.05 -0.49
CA PRO A 149 4.78 -5.71 0.46
C PRO A 149 4.68 -4.26 0.96
N ASP A 150 4.13 -3.38 0.16
CA ASP A 150 4.05 -1.96 0.45
C ASP A 150 2.90 -1.60 1.43
N LEU A 151 1.94 -2.49 1.61
CA LEU A 151 0.86 -2.34 2.60
C LEU A 151 1.25 -2.82 3.99
N ILE A 152 2.33 -3.58 4.13
CA ILE A 152 2.65 -4.25 5.41
C ILE A 152 2.87 -3.27 6.56
N PRO A 153 3.59 -2.14 6.41
CA PRO A 153 3.75 -1.20 7.52
C PRO A 153 2.41 -0.69 8.08
N VAL A 154 1.50 -0.28 7.21
CA VAL A 154 0.21 0.27 7.65
C VAL A 154 -0.78 -0.80 8.13
N LEU A 155 -0.82 -1.98 7.51
CA LEU A 155 -1.63 -3.10 7.98
C LEU A 155 -1.14 -3.64 9.34
N SER A 156 0.16 -3.52 9.62
CA SER A 156 0.73 -3.87 10.93
C SER A 156 0.22 -2.95 12.04
N VAL A 157 -0.13 -1.70 11.73
CA VAL A 157 -0.79 -0.79 12.68
C VAL A 157 -2.20 -1.29 13.01
N VAL A 158 -2.98 -1.68 12.00
CA VAL A 158 -4.31 -2.28 12.22
C VAL A 158 -4.19 -3.56 13.06
N ALA A 159 -3.20 -4.41 12.73
CA ALA A 159 -2.91 -5.63 13.47
C ALA A 159 -2.60 -5.38 14.96
N ALA A 160 -1.83 -4.32 15.26
CA ALA A 160 -1.49 -3.95 16.63
C ALA A 160 -2.69 -3.48 17.48
N LEU A 161 -3.82 -3.14 16.82
CA LEU A 161 -5.06 -2.67 17.45
C LEU A 161 -6.25 -3.65 17.23
N ALA A 162 -6.01 -4.80 16.62
CA ALA A 162 -6.97 -5.87 16.44
C ALA A 162 -6.92 -6.86 17.63
N ASP A 163 -8.02 -7.53 17.94
CA ASP A 163 -8.04 -8.55 19.00
C ASP A 163 -7.32 -9.83 18.54
N GLY A 164 -6.50 -10.40 19.42
CA GLY A 164 -5.73 -11.61 19.14
C GLY A 164 -4.38 -11.34 18.47
N GLN A 165 -3.92 -12.29 17.66
CA GLN A 165 -2.63 -12.23 16.97
C GLN A 165 -2.79 -12.14 15.45
N THR A 166 -1.96 -11.32 14.83
CA THR A 166 -1.79 -11.29 13.37
C THR A 166 -0.43 -11.85 13.00
N GLN A 167 -0.42 -12.72 12.00
CA GLN A 167 0.81 -13.25 11.40
C GLN A 167 1.01 -12.66 10.01
N ILE A 168 2.17 -12.06 9.79
CA ILE A 168 2.63 -11.61 8.46
C ILE A 168 3.64 -12.63 7.98
N VAL A 169 3.37 -13.24 6.83
CA VAL A 169 4.19 -14.32 6.25
C VAL A 169 4.70 -13.92 4.86
N ASN A 170 5.69 -14.65 4.34
CA ASN A 170 6.29 -14.45 3.02
C ASN A 170 6.85 -13.03 2.82
N ALA A 171 7.41 -12.44 3.88
CA ALA A 171 7.81 -11.05 3.94
C ALA A 171 9.33 -10.80 3.81
N ALA A 172 10.12 -11.81 3.44
CA ALA A 172 11.59 -11.70 3.38
C ALA A 172 12.07 -10.52 2.50
N ARG A 173 11.35 -10.22 1.41
CA ARG A 173 11.69 -9.09 0.49
C ARG A 173 11.53 -7.72 1.13
N LEU A 174 10.80 -7.59 2.22
CA LEU A 174 10.69 -6.33 2.95
C LEU A 174 12.03 -5.85 3.50
N ARG A 175 12.97 -6.77 3.73
CA ARG A 175 14.34 -6.43 4.16
C ARG A 175 15.17 -5.71 3.09
N LEU A 176 14.73 -5.79 1.82
CA LEU A 176 15.41 -5.21 0.64
C LEU A 176 14.70 -3.95 0.11
N LYS A 177 13.90 -3.28 0.94
CA LYS A 177 13.19 -2.06 0.58
C LYS A 177 14.00 -0.81 0.99
N GLU A 178 13.36 0.36 1.09
CA GLU A 178 14.01 1.63 1.49
C GLU A 178 14.66 1.57 2.87
N SER A 179 14.10 0.77 3.74
CA SER A 179 14.67 0.32 5.02
C SER A 179 14.54 -1.21 5.08
N ASP A 180 15.14 -1.87 6.06
CA ASP A 180 14.68 -3.20 6.45
C ASP A 180 13.27 -3.04 7.04
N ARG A 181 12.24 -3.16 6.20
CA ARG A 181 10.84 -2.90 6.58
C ARG A 181 10.29 -3.87 7.62
N LEU A 182 10.86 -5.05 7.80
CA LEU A 182 10.49 -5.92 8.92
C LEU A 182 10.95 -5.28 10.24
N GLU A 183 12.22 -4.92 10.32
CA GLU A 183 12.80 -4.32 11.52
C GLU A 183 12.24 -2.91 11.78
N SER A 184 12.12 -2.06 10.76
CA SER A 184 11.61 -0.70 10.93
C SER A 184 10.12 -0.67 11.30
N THR A 185 9.30 -1.58 10.76
CA THR A 185 7.90 -1.75 11.17
C THR A 185 7.82 -2.20 12.63
N ALA A 186 8.61 -3.20 13.02
CA ALA A 186 8.64 -3.67 14.40
C ALA A 186 9.14 -2.59 15.37
N ALA A 187 10.18 -1.85 15.00
CA ALA A 187 10.71 -0.75 15.81
C ALA A 187 9.68 0.37 16.01
N MET A 188 8.98 0.77 14.92
CA MET A 188 7.88 1.74 14.98
C MET A 188 6.79 1.26 15.96
N LEU A 189 6.30 0.04 15.80
CA LEU A 189 5.23 -0.50 16.64
C LEU A 189 5.65 -0.63 18.10
N ARG A 190 6.87 -1.09 18.39
CA ARG A 190 7.41 -1.18 19.75
C ARG A 190 7.55 0.20 20.39
N ALA A 191 8.01 1.20 19.64
CA ALA A 191 8.09 2.59 20.10
C ALA A 191 6.74 3.15 20.51
N LEU A 192 5.66 2.64 19.93
CA LEU A 192 4.27 3.00 20.24
C LEU A 192 3.62 2.08 21.27
N GLY A 193 4.36 1.12 21.83
CA GLY A 193 3.90 0.24 22.91
C GLY A 193 3.22 -1.05 22.43
N ALA A 194 3.35 -1.42 21.16
CA ALA A 194 2.87 -2.70 20.66
C ALA A 194 3.82 -3.85 20.99
N GLN A 195 3.28 -5.08 20.95
CA GLN A 195 4.04 -6.31 21.11
C GLN A 195 4.24 -6.96 19.76
N VAL A 196 5.51 -7.07 19.32
CA VAL A 196 5.88 -7.57 17.98
C VAL A 196 7.08 -8.49 18.09
N GLU A 197 6.98 -9.64 17.45
CA GLU A 197 8.07 -10.58 17.23
C GLU A 197 8.47 -10.55 15.75
N VAL A 198 9.77 -10.44 15.50
CA VAL A 198 10.33 -10.44 14.14
C VAL A 198 10.88 -11.83 13.84
N HIS A 199 10.52 -12.35 12.67
CA HIS A 199 11.02 -13.61 12.13
C HIS A 199 11.83 -13.35 10.86
N ASP A 200 12.55 -14.34 10.35
CA ASP A 200 13.37 -14.20 9.13
C ASP A 200 12.55 -13.70 7.93
N SER A 201 11.30 -14.14 7.81
CA SER A 201 10.41 -13.84 6.69
C SER A 201 9.02 -13.35 7.12
N GLY A 202 8.90 -12.71 8.29
CA GLY A 202 7.60 -12.25 8.77
C GLY A 202 7.59 -11.57 10.12
N LEU A 203 6.38 -11.26 10.58
CA LEU A 203 6.11 -10.68 11.90
C LEU A 203 4.96 -11.42 12.58
N THR A 204 5.03 -11.56 13.89
CA THR A 204 3.87 -11.87 14.74
C THR A 204 3.55 -10.64 15.58
N ILE A 205 2.33 -10.13 15.46
CA ILE A 205 1.87 -8.92 16.15
C ILE A 205 0.73 -9.30 17.08
N THR A 206 0.89 -9.05 18.38
CA THR A 206 -0.17 -9.24 19.37
C THR A 206 -0.93 -7.92 19.56
N GLY A 207 -2.21 -7.96 19.30
CA GLY A 207 -3.06 -6.77 19.34
C GLY A 207 -3.34 -6.28 20.75
N ARG A 208 -3.68 -5.01 20.85
CA ARG A 208 -4.02 -4.28 22.08
C ARG A 208 -5.21 -3.38 21.84
N LYS A 209 -5.96 -3.05 22.89
CA LYS A 209 -7.08 -2.09 22.79
C LYS A 209 -6.62 -0.71 22.37
N MET A 210 -5.48 -0.26 22.88
CA MET A 210 -4.85 1.03 22.62
C MET A 210 -3.33 0.88 22.67
N LEU A 211 -2.62 1.69 21.91
CA LEU A 211 -1.18 1.87 22.00
C LEU A 211 -0.87 3.07 22.90
N THR A 212 0.35 3.14 23.41
CA THR A 212 0.76 4.22 24.32
C THR A 212 1.01 5.55 23.61
N GLY A 213 1.41 5.50 22.33
CA GLY A 213 2.00 6.64 21.64
C GLY A 213 3.50 6.76 21.94
N GLY A 214 4.17 7.73 21.33
CA GLY A 214 5.62 7.92 21.52
C GLY A 214 6.31 8.54 20.30
N THR A 215 7.64 8.47 20.28
CA THR A 215 8.46 9.02 19.19
C THR A 215 8.95 7.90 18.28
N VAL A 216 8.70 8.05 16.99
CA VAL A 216 9.09 7.12 15.93
C VAL A 216 10.19 7.72 15.07
N ASP A 217 11.24 6.95 14.84
CA ASP A 217 12.22 7.19 13.79
C ASP A 217 11.81 6.37 12.54
N PRO A 218 11.43 7.01 11.43
CA PRO A 218 11.00 6.32 10.23
C PRO A 218 12.15 5.70 9.43
N GLN A 219 13.41 5.91 9.81
CA GLN A 219 14.60 5.41 9.11
C GLN A 219 14.60 5.78 7.62
N HIS A 220 14.22 7.03 7.32
CA HIS A 220 14.07 7.57 5.95
C HIS A 220 13.06 6.82 5.06
N ASP A 221 12.23 5.95 5.62
CA ASP A 221 11.17 5.24 4.91
C ASP A 221 9.82 5.97 5.08
N HIS A 222 9.31 6.50 3.97
CA HIS A 222 8.05 7.23 3.92
C HIS A 222 6.85 6.38 4.39
N ARG A 223 6.87 5.06 4.16
CA ARG A 223 5.78 4.16 4.58
C ARG A 223 5.77 3.97 6.09
N ILE A 224 6.93 3.96 6.73
CA ILE A 224 7.02 3.91 8.19
C ILE A 224 6.53 5.23 8.80
N ALA A 225 6.91 6.39 8.22
CA ALA A 225 6.44 7.69 8.67
C ALA A 225 4.91 7.81 8.59
N MET A 226 4.31 7.45 7.45
CA MET A 226 2.86 7.51 7.26
C MET A 226 2.10 6.46 8.11
N ALA A 227 2.67 5.27 8.31
CA ALA A 227 2.11 4.25 9.20
C ALA A 227 2.12 4.72 10.66
N ALA A 228 3.20 5.37 11.11
CA ALA A 228 3.25 5.97 12.45
C ALA A 228 2.16 7.04 12.65
N ALA A 229 1.92 7.87 11.65
CA ALA A 229 0.81 8.84 11.66
C ALA A 229 -0.56 8.14 11.74
N THR A 230 -0.75 7.04 11.00
CA THR A 230 -1.97 6.22 11.06
C THR A 230 -2.18 5.66 12.47
N ALA A 231 -1.11 5.22 13.14
CA ALA A 231 -1.18 4.64 14.48
C ALA A 231 -1.70 5.64 15.53
N ALA A 232 -1.55 6.95 15.30
CA ALA A 232 -2.02 7.98 16.23
C ALA A 232 -3.54 7.86 16.51
N CYS A 233 -4.33 7.33 15.56
CA CYS A 233 -5.77 7.08 15.76
C CYS A 233 -6.07 6.05 16.87
N GLY A 234 -5.10 5.21 17.25
CA GLY A 234 -5.24 4.18 18.27
C GLY A 234 -4.30 4.36 19.46
N CYS A 235 -3.70 5.55 19.64
CA CYS A 235 -2.78 5.85 20.73
C CYS A 235 -3.45 6.67 21.83
N THR A 236 -3.02 6.46 23.09
CA THR A 236 -3.48 7.23 24.26
C THR A 236 -2.71 8.54 24.46
N ALA A 237 -1.51 8.67 23.86
CA ALA A 237 -0.68 9.86 23.89
C ALA A 237 -0.21 10.21 22.45
N PRO A 238 0.31 11.42 22.23
CA PRO A 238 0.76 11.87 20.93
C PRO A 238 1.81 10.95 20.28
N VAL A 239 1.78 10.88 18.97
CA VAL A 239 2.81 10.24 18.13
C VAL A 239 3.66 11.34 17.49
N THR A 240 4.96 11.28 17.69
CA THR A 240 5.93 12.19 17.06
C THR A 240 6.75 11.43 16.03
N VAL A 241 6.79 11.91 14.79
CA VAL A 241 7.64 11.37 13.70
C VAL A 241 8.85 12.28 13.54
N ARG A 242 10.08 11.74 13.75
CA ARG A 242 11.32 12.53 13.74
C ARG A 242 11.63 13.13 12.37
N ASP A 243 11.62 12.32 11.33
CA ASP A 243 11.84 12.75 9.95
C ASP A 243 10.52 12.70 9.17
N ARG A 244 9.83 13.85 9.15
CA ARG A 244 8.57 13.98 8.43
C ARG A 244 8.74 14.29 6.94
N THR A 245 9.95 14.61 6.50
CA THR A 245 10.24 14.99 5.10
C THR A 245 10.47 13.78 4.21
N CYS A 246 10.76 12.62 4.78
CA CYS A 246 10.97 11.38 4.01
C CYS A 246 9.76 10.96 3.14
N ILE A 247 8.56 11.54 3.41
CA ILE A 247 7.35 11.30 2.61
C ILE A 247 7.37 12.02 1.25
N GLU A 248 8.19 13.04 1.07
CA GLU A 248 8.15 13.92 -0.11
C GLU A 248 8.35 13.17 -1.43
N LYS A 249 9.07 12.06 -1.40
CA LYS A 249 9.31 11.23 -2.58
C LYS A 249 8.09 10.45 -3.09
N SER A 250 7.05 10.26 -2.27
CA SER A 250 5.88 9.46 -2.64
C SER A 250 4.55 10.15 -2.40
N TYR A 251 4.41 10.91 -1.31
CA TYR A 251 3.18 11.61 -0.96
C TYR A 251 3.48 12.97 -0.32
N PRO A 252 3.95 13.97 -1.08
CA PRO A 252 4.34 15.28 -0.55
C PRO A 252 3.24 16.01 0.23
N ARG A 253 1.97 15.76 -0.12
CA ARG A 253 0.80 16.38 0.51
C ARG A 253 0.25 15.62 1.72
N PHE A 254 0.82 14.48 2.10
CA PHE A 254 0.27 13.62 3.15
C PHE A 254 -0.08 14.37 4.44
N TRP A 255 0.83 15.21 4.96
CA TRP A 255 0.58 15.95 6.20
C TRP A 255 -0.52 17.01 6.05
N THR A 256 -0.62 17.64 4.88
CA THR A 256 -1.69 18.59 4.57
C THR A 256 -3.03 17.88 4.50
N ASP A 257 -3.10 16.77 3.77
CA ASP A 257 -4.33 16.00 3.60
C ASP A 257 -4.76 15.35 4.93
N LEU A 258 -3.82 14.87 5.75
CA LEU A 258 -4.10 14.39 7.10
C LEU A 258 -4.68 15.50 7.99
N SER A 259 -4.11 16.71 7.93
CA SER A 259 -4.60 17.86 8.71
C SER A 259 -5.97 18.36 8.24
N ALA A 260 -6.32 18.10 6.98
CA ALA A 260 -7.60 18.47 6.39
C ALA A 260 -8.73 17.47 6.73
N LEU A 261 -8.43 16.31 7.33
CA LEU A 261 -9.45 15.39 7.80
C LEU A 261 -10.33 16.08 8.83
N LYS A 262 -11.57 16.42 8.41
CA LYS A 262 -12.57 17.01 9.30
C LYS A 262 -13.31 15.89 10.02
N THR A 263 -13.45 16.02 11.32
CA THR A 263 -14.40 15.19 12.07
C THR A 263 -15.79 15.63 11.64
N VAL A 264 -16.47 14.84 10.81
CA VAL A 264 -17.89 15.04 10.55
C VAL A 264 -18.61 14.55 11.81
N PRO A 265 -19.42 15.39 12.49
CA PRO A 265 -20.26 14.91 13.58
C PRO A 265 -21.10 13.73 13.09
N ALA A 266 -21.23 12.69 13.91
CA ALA A 266 -22.17 11.62 13.59
C ALA A 266 -23.53 12.28 13.29
N ALA A 267 -24.09 12.04 12.09
CA ALA A 267 -25.43 12.46 11.77
C ALA A 267 -26.33 11.90 12.88
N GLU A 268 -27.04 12.79 13.58
CA GLU A 268 -28.11 12.40 14.50
C GLU A 268 -29.02 11.47 13.69
N SER A 269 -29.14 10.23 14.15
CA SER A 269 -30.13 9.30 13.64
C SER A 269 -31.48 9.91 13.94
N THR A 270 -32.05 10.59 12.94
CA THR A 270 -33.46 10.98 13.00
C THR A 270 -34.23 9.67 12.93
N GLU A 271 -34.67 9.19 14.07
CA GLU A 271 -35.72 8.19 14.16
C GLU A 271 -36.96 8.81 13.47
N LEU A 272 -37.30 8.26 12.31
CA LEU A 272 -38.61 8.48 11.71
C LEU A 272 -39.58 7.55 12.47
N GLU A 273 -40.44 8.15 13.28
CA GLU A 273 -41.68 7.54 13.78
C GLU A 273 -42.64 7.14 12.63
#